data_32ec83788c3ac1c19cab6d9c19e7af66
#
_entry.id   32ec83788c3ac1c19cab6d9c19e7af66
#
_cell.length_a   1.000
_cell.length_b   1.000
_cell.length_c   1.000
_cell.angle_alpha   90.00
_cell.angle_beta   90.00
_cell.angle_gamma   90.00
#
_symmetry.space_group_name_H-M   'P 1'
#
loop_
_entity.id
_entity.type
_entity.pdbx_description
1 polymer ?
#
loop_
_entity_poly.entity_id
_entity_poly.type
_entity_poly.pdbx_seq_one_letter_code
_entity_poly.pdbx_strand_id
1 'polypeptide(L)'
;MRVKVDQSTLGFTDRLQGFIGQSLASSCGDFIIRRRDGIIAYQLAVVIDDIDQGITDIVRGADLLDSTPRQLWLYHLLQQPAPRYLHVPLIMRHDGEKLSKRLGSAPLAADQAAATLYRALCILTPDPPATLRHAPVRQQLEWAISHWRPQHLPAVRQILDPTEG
;
A
#
# COMPACT_ATOMS: atom_id res chain seq x y z
N MET A 1 9.19 6.08 -23.95
CA MET A 1 7.78 5.95 -24.39
C MET A 1 6.87 6.49 -23.28
N ARG A 2 5.83 7.23 -23.67
CA ARG A 2 4.81 7.74 -22.72
C ARG A 2 3.43 7.23 -23.14
N VAL A 3 2.55 7.07 -22.18
CA VAL A 3 1.11 6.89 -22.41
C VAL A 3 0.43 8.24 -22.33
N LYS A 4 -0.51 8.48 -23.24
CA LYS A 4 -1.37 9.67 -23.22
C LYS A 4 -2.51 9.48 -22.25
N VAL A 5 -2.89 10.55 -21.59
CA VAL A 5 -4.09 10.61 -20.76
C VAL A 5 -5.11 11.54 -21.41
N ASP A 6 -6.38 11.27 -21.22
CA ASP A 6 -7.46 12.13 -21.66
C ASP A 6 -7.91 13.07 -20.53
N GLN A 7 -8.93 13.89 -20.78
CA GLN A 7 -9.49 14.84 -19.83
C GLN A 7 -10.46 14.19 -18.82
N SER A 8 -10.67 12.87 -18.92
CA SER A 8 -11.60 12.19 -18.02
C SER A 8 -11.10 12.17 -16.57
N THR A 9 -12.05 12.17 -15.66
CA THR A 9 -11.78 11.93 -14.25
C THR A 9 -11.90 10.45 -13.97
N LEU A 10 -10.82 9.84 -13.49
CA LEU A 10 -10.83 8.49 -12.98
C LEU A 10 -11.19 8.49 -11.51
N GLY A 11 -12.21 7.72 -11.16
CA GLY A 11 -12.60 7.52 -9.76
C GLY A 11 -12.56 6.04 -9.41
N PHE A 12 -12.17 5.75 -8.19
CA PHE A 12 -12.25 4.41 -7.61
C PHE A 12 -12.60 4.51 -6.13
N THR A 13 -13.16 3.44 -5.59
CA THR A 13 -13.42 3.32 -4.16
C THR A 13 -12.35 2.45 -3.52
N ASP A 14 -11.49 3.08 -2.73
CA ASP A 14 -10.56 2.36 -1.87
C ASP A 14 -11.30 1.79 -0.66
N ARG A 15 -11.01 0.56 -0.29
CA ARG A 15 -11.74 -0.15 0.77
C ARG A 15 -11.49 0.42 2.18
N LEU A 16 -10.49 1.28 2.34
CA LEU A 16 -10.20 1.97 3.60
C LEU A 16 -10.32 3.49 3.46
N GLN A 17 -9.72 4.08 2.41
CA GLN A 17 -9.65 5.54 2.24
C GLN A 17 -10.92 6.14 1.61
N GLY A 18 -11.89 5.30 1.18
CA GLY A 18 -13.13 5.76 0.56
C GLY A 18 -12.96 6.14 -0.91
N PHE A 19 -13.88 7.00 -1.42
CA PHE A 19 -13.86 7.41 -2.81
C PHE A 19 -12.73 8.39 -3.11
N ILE A 20 -11.94 8.06 -4.14
CA ILE A 20 -10.84 8.87 -4.66
C ILE A 20 -11.14 9.19 -6.12
N GLY A 21 -11.30 10.47 -6.42
CA GLY A 21 -11.46 10.98 -7.78
C GLY A 21 -10.28 11.83 -8.20
N GLN A 22 -9.74 11.60 -9.40
CA GLN A 22 -8.58 12.34 -9.90
C GLN A 22 -8.64 12.51 -11.42
N SER A 23 -8.47 13.74 -11.89
CA SER A 23 -8.20 13.99 -13.31
C SER A 23 -6.71 13.78 -13.58
N LEU A 24 -6.38 12.76 -14.37
CA LEU A 24 -4.98 12.49 -14.74
C LEU A 24 -4.35 13.61 -15.54
N ALA A 25 -5.12 14.24 -16.43
CA ALA A 25 -4.62 15.34 -17.26
C ALA A 25 -4.10 16.51 -16.43
N SER A 26 -4.78 16.87 -15.32
CA SER A 26 -4.38 17.97 -14.45
C SER A 26 -3.38 17.56 -13.36
N SER A 27 -3.41 16.30 -12.90
CA SER A 27 -2.59 15.85 -11.76
C SER A 27 -1.22 15.31 -12.15
N CYS A 28 -1.07 14.64 -13.29
CA CYS A 28 0.21 14.10 -13.73
C CYS A 28 0.50 14.23 -15.22
N GLY A 29 -0.52 14.47 -16.05
CA GLY A 29 -0.39 14.46 -17.51
C GLY A 29 0.11 13.14 -18.07
N ASP A 30 0.62 13.17 -19.30
CA ASP A 30 1.21 11.99 -19.95
C ASP A 30 2.40 11.47 -19.14
N PHE A 31 2.40 10.19 -18.80
CA PHE A 31 3.42 9.60 -17.95
C PHE A 31 4.25 8.53 -18.65
N ILE A 32 5.48 8.33 -18.16
CA ILE A 32 6.47 7.42 -18.75
C ILE A 32 6.08 5.97 -18.39
N ILE A 33 6.06 5.09 -19.40
CA ILE A 33 5.89 3.63 -19.26
C ILE A 33 7.13 2.86 -19.69
N ARG A 34 8.03 3.47 -20.48
CA ARG A 34 9.35 2.93 -20.81
C ARG A 34 10.38 4.06 -20.86
N ARG A 35 11.46 3.92 -20.13
CA ARG A 35 12.57 4.88 -20.04
C ARG A 35 13.39 4.89 -21.33
N ARG A 36 14.26 5.89 -21.48
CA ARG A 36 15.16 6.00 -22.65
C ARG A 36 16.20 4.89 -22.69
N ASP A 37 16.62 4.40 -21.54
CA ASP A 37 17.54 3.26 -21.36
C ASP A 37 16.88 1.89 -21.60
N GLY A 38 15.61 1.88 -22.03
CA GLY A 38 14.86 0.66 -22.34
C GLY A 38 14.14 0.02 -21.15
N ILE A 39 14.39 0.49 -19.92
CA ILE A 39 13.77 -0.05 -18.71
C ILE A 39 12.27 0.30 -18.67
N ILE A 40 11.45 -0.71 -18.35
CA ILE A 40 10.02 -0.52 -18.13
C ILE A 40 9.80 0.23 -16.83
N ALA A 41 8.93 1.24 -16.87
CA ALA A 41 8.61 2.02 -15.67
C ALA A 41 7.68 1.24 -14.75
N TYR A 42 7.81 1.50 -13.43
CA TYR A 42 7.09 0.82 -12.36
C TYR A 42 5.58 0.70 -12.62
N GLN A 43 4.92 1.77 -13.08
CA GLN A 43 3.48 1.78 -13.27
C GLN A 43 3.00 0.74 -14.30
N LEU A 44 3.76 0.52 -15.37
CA LEU A 44 3.43 -0.52 -16.36
C LEU A 44 3.82 -1.91 -15.87
N ALA A 45 5.01 -2.04 -15.27
CA ALA A 45 5.51 -3.35 -14.80
C ALA A 45 4.53 -3.98 -13.81
N VAL A 46 4.12 -3.23 -12.77
CA VAL A 46 3.23 -3.76 -11.73
C VAL A 46 1.85 -4.14 -12.29
N VAL A 47 1.31 -3.37 -13.24
CA VAL A 47 0.00 -3.67 -13.85
C VAL A 47 0.06 -4.95 -14.68
N ILE A 48 1.13 -5.14 -15.46
CA ILE A 48 1.30 -6.37 -16.26
C ILE A 48 1.50 -7.59 -15.34
N ASP A 49 2.34 -7.47 -14.31
CA ASP A 49 2.59 -8.56 -13.36
C ASP A 49 1.30 -8.94 -12.61
N ASP A 50 0.50 -7.95 -12.19
CA ASP A 50 -0.78 -8.18 -11.51
C ASP A 50 -1.80 -8.89 -12.43
N ILE A 51 -1.85 -8.52 -13.73
CA ILE A 51 -2.70 -9.16 -14.73
C ILE A 51 -2.26 -10.61 -14.94
N ASP A 52 -0.98 -10.85 -15.18
CA ASP A 52 -0.42 -12.17 -15.46
C ASP A 52 -0.58 -13.13 -14.27
N GLN A 53 -0.52 -12.60 -13.05
CA GLN A 53 -0.72 -13.36 -11.82
C GLN A 53 -2.19 -13.49 -11.39
N GLY A 54 -3.12 -12.83 -12.09
CA GLY A 54 -4.55 -12.85 -11.77
C GLY A 54 -4.88 -12.19 -10.42
N ILE A 55 -4.17 -11.13 -10.06
CA ILE A 55 -4.37 -10.41 -8.79
C ILE A 55 -5.74 -9.72 -8.77
N THR A 56 -6.52 -9.98 -7.74
CA THR A 56 -7.87 -9.43 -7.56
C THR A 56 -7.97 -8.37 -6.45
N ASP A 57 -7.01 -8.36 -5.54
CA ASP A 57 -6.97 -7.47 -4.38
C ASP A 57 -5.55 -7.00 -4.12
N ILE A 58 -5.37 -5.68 -3.96
CA ILE A 58 -4.10 -5.05 -3.65
C ILE A 58 -4.19 -4.35 -2.30
N VAL A 59 -3.39 -4.79 -1.35
CA VAL A 59 -3.20 -4.14 -0.06
C VAL A 59 -1.80 -3.56 0.00
N ARG A 60 -1.69 -2.23 0.21
CA ARG A 60 -0.40 -1.54 0.20
C ARG A 60 -0.43 -0.22 1.00
N GLY A 61 0.70 0.42 1.18
CA GLY A 61 0.79 1.70 1.88
C GLY A 61 0.14 2.87 1.11
N ALA A 62 -0.40 3.83 1.83
CA ALA A 62 -1.07 5.02 1.28
C ALA A 62 -0.13 5.96 0.49
N ASP A 63 1.20 5.76 0.54
CA ASP A 63 2.15 6.44 -0.34
C ASP A 63 1.96 6.10 -1.82
N LEU A 64 1.31 4.99 -2.13
CA LEU A 64 0.99 4.59 -3.48
C LEU A 64 -0.46 4.94 -3.90
N LEU A 65 -1.23 5.58 -3.03
CA LEU A 65 -2.61 5.97 -3.32
C LEU A 65 -2.70 6.84 -4.58
N ASP A 66 -1.82 7.84 -4.71
CA ASP A 66 -1.78 8.75 -5.85
C ASP A 66 -1.18 8.10 -7.14
N SER A 67 -0.66 6.88 -7.04
CA SER A 67 -0.26 6.06 -8.19
C SER A 67 -1.41 5.26 -8.79
N THR A 68 -2.43 4.96 -7.99
CA THR A 68 -3.56 4.10 -8.35
C THR A 68 -4.30 4.59 -9.61
N PRO A 69 -4.63 5.89 -9.78
CA PRO A 69 -5.31 6.35 -10.99
C PRO A 69 -4.51 6.09 -12.28
N ARG A 70 -3.16 6.20 -12.23
CA ARG A 70 -2.30 5.86 -13.39
C ARG A 70 -2.34 4.37 -13.72
N GLN A 71 -2.40 3.52 -12.70
CA GLN A 71 -2.52 2.06 -12.87
C GLN A 71 -3.91 1.71 -13.42
N LEU A 72 -4.97 2.30 -12.89
CA LEU A 72 -6.33 2.14 -13.40
C LEU A 72 -6.46 2.56 -14.87
N TRP A 73 -5.78 3.65 -15.26
CA TRP A 73 -5.71 4.06 -16.67
C TRP A 73 -5.05 3.02 -17.56
N LEU A 74 -3.99 2.37 -17.08
CA LEU A 74 -3.33 1.28 -17.80
C LEU A 74 -4.24 0.05 -17.89
N TYR A 75 -4.93 -0.35 -16.82
CA TYR A 75 -5.95 -1.42 -16.88
C TYR A 75 -7.02 -1.13 -17.92
N HIS A 76 -7.52 0.12 -17.95
CA HIS A 76 -8.50 0.56 -18.95
C HIS A 76 -7.98 0.43 -20.39
N LEU A 77 -6.77 0.93 -20.66
CA LEU A 77 -6.15 0.86 -21.98
C LEU A 77 -5.86 -0.59 -22.44
N LEU A 78 -5.55 -1.46 -21.49
CA LEU A 78 -5.31 -2.89 -21.73
C LEU A 78 -6.61 -3.70 -21.80
N GLN A 79 -7.76 -3.07 -21.56
CA GLN A 79 -9.08 -3.72 -21.51
C GLN A 79 -9.12 -4.87 -20.49
N GLN A 80 -8.45 -4.71 -19.36
CA GLN A 80 -8.39 -5.68 -18.28
C GLN A 80 -9.17 -5.19 -17.05
N PRO A 81 -9.79 -6.09 -16.29
CA PRO A 81 -10.45 -5.72 -15.03
C PRO A 81 -9.42 -5.26 -14.00
N ALA A 82 -9.67 -4.12 -13.39
CA ALA A 82 -8.79 -3.62 -12.33
C ALA A 82 -9.06 -4.35 -11.01
N PRO A 83 -8.03 -4.59 -10.18
CA PRO A 83 -8.17 -5.18 -8.85
C PRO A 83 -8.85 -4.20 -7.88
N ARG A 84 -9.29 -4.71 -6.74
CA ARG A 84 -9.76 -3.91 -5.61
C ARG A 84 -8.57 -3.39 -4.82
N TYR A 85 -8.66 -2.17 -4.32
CA TYR A 85 -7.56 -1.53 -3.57
C TYR A 85 -7.93 -1.30 -2.11
N LEU A 86 -6.94 -1.45 -1.24
CA LEU A 86 -6.97 -1.05 0.16
C LEU A 86 -5.62 -0.42 0.51
N HIS A 87 -5.61 0.88 0.81
CA HIS A 87 -4.39 1.59 1.18
C HIS A 87 -4.34 1.81 2.69
N VAL A 88 -3.42 1.11 3.35
CA VAL A 88 -3.18 1.24 4.79
C VAL A 88 -2.40 2.51 5.10
N PRO A 89 -2.60 3.14 6.28
CA PRO A 89 -1.84 4.31 6.70
C PRO A 89 -0.34 4.06 6.72
N LEU A 90 0.43 5.09 6.42
CA LEU A 90 1.87 5.10 6.64
C LEU A 90 2.16 5.35 8.11
N ILE A 91 3.15 4.65 8.65
CA ILE A 91 3.67 4.93 9.97
C ILE A 91 4.70 6.06 9.86
N MET A 92 4.42 7.15 10.55
CA MET A 92 5.27 8.33 10.61
C MET A 92 5.93 8.43 11.97
N ARG A 93 7.15 8.89 11.99
CA ARG A 93 7.87 9.23 13.22
C ARG A 93 7.38 10.57 13.77
N HIS A 94 7.68 10.88 15.01
CA HIS A 94 7.34 12.16 15.62
C HIS A 94 8.04 13.36 14.96
N ASP A 95 9.18 13.15 14.27
CA ASP A 95 9.85 14.16 13.47
C ASP A 95 9.21 14.41 12.08
N GLY A 96 8.11 13.71 11.75
CA GLY A 96 7.38 13.84 10.49
C GLY A 96 7.97 13.03 9.33
N GLU A 97 9.05 12.26 9.56
CA GLU A 97 9.61 11.37 8.53
C GLU A 97 8.90 10.02 8.51
N LYS A 98 8.82 9.42 7.30
CA LYS A 98 8.35 8.05 7.15
C LYS A 98 9.32 7.09 7.84
N LEU A 99 8.80 6.14 8.65
CA LEU A 99 9.59 5.17 9.41
C LEU A 99 10.68 4.46 8.57
N SER A 100 10.40 4.19 7.30
CA SER A 100 11.29 3.46 6.38
C SER A 100 12.32 4.33 5.62
N LYS A 101 12.27 5.67 5.71
CA LYS A 101 13.10 6.56 4.84
C LYS A 101 14.39 7.05 5.47
N ARG A 102 14.67 6.77 6.74
CA ARG A 102 15.91 7.24 7.35
C ARG A 102 17.10 6.38 6.90
N LEU A 103 18.18 7.04 6.48
CA LEU A 103 19.50 6.42 6.37
C LEU A 103 19.83 5.77 7.73
N GLY A 104 19.90 4.44 7.77
CA GLY A 104 20.16 3.70 9.00
C GLY A 104 18.93 3.07 9.68
N SER A 105 17.76 2.99 9.01
CA SER A 105 16.69 2.08 9.48
C SER A 105 17.27 0.67 9.58
N ALA A 106 17.30 0.13 10.80
CA ALA A 106 17.83 -1.21 11.02
C ALA A 106 17.05 -2.23 10.18
N PRO A 107 17.73 -3.15 9.47
CA PRO A 107 17.04 -4.22 8.78
C PRO A 107 16.25 -5.07 9.80
N LEU A 108 15.21 -5.74 9.32
CA LEU A 108 14.46 -6.68 10.16
C LEU A 108 15.41 -7.79 10.61
N ALA A 109 15.69 -7.86 11.91
CA ALA A 109 16.50 -8.91 12.49
C ALA A 109 15.66 -10.18 12.67
N ALA A 110 16.16 -11.32 12.23
CA ALA A 110 15.42 -12.58 12.27
C ALA A 110 15.06 -13.02 13.70
N ASP A 111 15.94 -12.75 14.66
CA ASP A 111 15.74 -13.00 16.09
C ASP A 111 14.68 -12.09 16.73
N GLN A 112 14.35 -10.96 16.09
CA GLN A 112 13.32 -10.02 16.53
C GLN A 112 12.00 -10.14 15.75
N ALA A 113 11.87 -11.11 14.85
CA ALA A 113 10.72 -11.24 13.96
C ALA A 113 9.38 -11.29 14.72
N ALA A 114 9.31 -12.06 15.81
CA ALA A 114 8.08 -12.17 16.62
C ALA A 114 7.71 -10.84 17.30
N ALA A 115 8.69 -10.14 17.89
CA ALA A 115 8.46 -8.85 18.52
C ALA A 115 8.03 -7.78 17.50
N THR A 116 8.68 -7.76 16.34
CA THR A 116 8.36 -6.83 15.26
C THR A 116 6.96 -7.09 14.70
N LEU A 117 6.59 -8.36 14.51
CA LEU A 117 5.25 -8.72 14.05
C LEU A 117 4.18 -8.32 15.07
N TYR A 118 4.41 -8.59 16.37
CA TYR A 118 3.48 -8.17 17.41
C TYR A 118 3.27 -6.66 17.43
N ARG A 119 4.34 -5.86 17.29
CA ARG A 119 4.25 -4.40 17.13
C ARG A 119 3.40 -4.00 15.93
N ALA A 120 3.59 -4.64 14.78
CA ALA A 120 2.77 -4.40 13.60
C ALA A 120 1.29 -4.75 13.85
N LEU A 121 1.01 -5.84 14.57
CA LEU A 121 -0.36 -6.22 14.95
C LEU A 121 -1.02 -5.17 15.85
N CYS A 122 -0.29 -4.60 16.82
CA CYS A 122 -0.80 -3.52 17.67
C CYS A 122 -1.23 -2.27 16.87
N ILE A 123 -0.65 -2.07 15.69
CA ILE A 123 -1.02 -0.96 14.79
C ILE A 123 -2.21 -1.35 13.88
N LEU A 124 -2.22 -2.59 13.42
CA LEU A 124 -3.16 -3.06 12.38
C LEU A 124 -4.45 -3.65 12.95
N THR A 125 -4.48 -4.02 14.22
CA THR A 125 -5.64 -4.67 14.85
C THR A 125 -5.90 -4.06 16.22
N PRO A 126 -7.16 -3.89 16.63
CA PRO A 126 -7.45 -3.46 17.99
C PRO A 126 -7.05 -4.57 18.99
N ASP A 127 -6.33 -4.16 20.01
CA ASP A 127 -6.03 -4.94 21.24
C ASP A 127 -5.62 -6.40 21.01
N PRO A 128 -4.51 -6.69 20.28
CA PRO A 128 -4.00 -8.03 20.20
C PRO A 128 -3.64 -8.55 21.62
N PRO A 129 -4.01 -9.80 21.97
CA PRO A 129 -3.74 -10.33 23.30
C PRO A 129 -2.28 -10.23 23.70
N ALA A 130 -1.99 -9.75 24.90
CA ALA A 130 -0.61 -9.58 25.39
C ALA A 130 0.20 -10.90 25.37
N THR A 131 -0.48 -12.04 25.45
CA THR A 131 0.13 -13.37 25.35
C THR A 131 0.77 -13.63 23.98
N LEU A 132 0.31 -12.94 22.90
CA LEU A 132 0.90 -13.04 21.58
C LEU A 132 2.28 -12.38 21.48
N ARG A 133 2.63 -11.48 22.39
CA ARG A 133 3.91 -10.76 22.36
C ARG A 133 5.12 -11.69 22.31
N HIS A 134 5.03 -12.82 22.98
CA HIS A 134 6.10 -13.82 23.09
C HIS A 134 5.78 -15.11 22.30
N ALA A 135 4.65 -15.12 21.59
CA ALA A 135 4.26 -16.26 20.79
C ALA A 135 5.11 -16.35 19.49
N PRO A 136 5.32 -17.55 18.95
CA PRO A 136 5.95 -17.74 17.66
C PRO A 136 5.23 -16.96 16.54
N VAL A 137 5.97 -16.52 15.53
CA VAL A 137 5.45 -15.77 14.35
C VAL A 137 4.23 -16.46 13.75
N ARG A 138 4.29 -17.79 13.60
CA ARG A 138 3.16 -18.57 13.05
C ARG A 138 1.86 -18.39 13.85
N GLN A 139 1.93 -18.48 15.16
CA GLN A 139 0.76 -18.31 16.04
C GLN A 139 0.21 -16.89 15.97
N GLN A 140 1.10 -15.88 15.90
CA GLN A 140 0.69 -14.49 15.71
C GLN A 140 -0.04 -14.29 14.38
N LEU A 141 0.46 -14.87 13.28
CA LEU A 141 -0.18 -14.80 11.96
C LEU A 141 -1.53 -15.53 11.92
N GLU A 142 -1.65 -16.72 12.51
CA GLU A 142 -2.90 -17.47 12.62
C GLU A 142 -3.97 -16.66 13.36
N TRP A 143 -3.58 -16.01 14.46
CA TRP A 143 -4.46 -15.10 15.17
C TRP A 143 -4.85 -13.89 14.32
N ALA A 144 -3.88 -13.26 13.65
CA ALA A 144 -4.11 -12.09 12.81
C ALA A 144 -5.09 -12.39 11.68
N ILE A 145 -4.96 -13.53 10.99
CA ILE A 145 -5.85 -13.94 9.90
C ILE A 145 -7.31 -14.03 10.38
N SER A 146 -7.52 -14.61 11.56
CA SER A 146 -8.87 -14.77 12.12
C SER A 146 -9.48 -13.47 12.66
N HIS A 147 -8.64 -12.48 13.03
CA HIS A 147 -9.07 -11.23 13.64
C HIS A 147 -8.91 -10.00 12.72
N TRP A 148 -8.40 -10.18 11.51
CA TRP A 148 -8.23 -9.08 10.54
C TRP A 148 -9.58 -8.44 10.18
N ARG A 149 -9.69 -7.15 10.46
CA ARG A 149 -10.88 -6.34 10.15
C ARG A 149 -10.41 -4.98 9.64
N PRO A 150 -10.25 -4.79 8.32
CA PRO A 150 -9.72 -3.54 7.75
C PRO A 150 -10.52 -2.30 8.16
N GLN A 151 -11.82 -2.45 8.43
CA GLN A 151 -12.68 -1.35 8.91
C GLN A 151 -12.32 -0.80 10.29
N HIS A 152 -11.47 -1.48 11.05
CA HIS A 152 -10.93 -0.97 12.32
C HIS A 152 -9.73 -0.06 12.12
N LEU A 153 -9.12 -0.06 10.95
CA LEU A 153 -8.05 0.87 10.63
C LEU A 153 -8.61 2.29 10.44
N PRO A 154 -7.90 3.33 10.90
CA PRO A 154 -8.33 4.69 10.64
C PRO A 154 -8.22 5.01 9.12
N ALA A 155 -9.29 5.60 8.57
CA ALA A 155 -9.34 6.05 7.18
C ALA A 155 -8.52 7.34 6.97
N VAL A 156 -7.22 7.26 7.27
CA VAL A 156 -6.26 8.36 7.14
C VAL A 156 -5.02 7.87 6.40
N ARG A 157 -4.30 8.79 5.75
CA ARG A 157 -3.11 8.43 4.97
C ARG A 157 -1.87 8.18 5.84
N GLN A 158 -1.84 8.71 7.06
CA GLN A 158 -0.68 8.68 7.94
C GLN A 158 -1.12 8.58 9.39
N ILE A 159 -0.37 7.82 10.19
CA ILE A 159 -0.49 7.78 11.66
C ILE A 159 0.90 7.90 12.27
N LEU A 160 0.98 8.49 13.45
CA LEU A 160 2.23 8.49 14.22
C LEU A 160 2.51 7.09 14.75
N ASP A 161 3.78 6.73 14.88
CA ASP A 161 4.19 5.46 15.49
C ASP A 161 3.75 5.44 16.97
N PRO A 162 2.79 4.58 17.35
CA PRO A 162 2.30 4.54 18.71
C PRO A 162 3.32 3.97 19.72
N THR A 163 4.47 3.50 19.24
CA THR A 163 5.49 2.86 20.07
C THR A 163 6.74 3.75 20.28
N GLU A 164 6.80 4.92 19.65
CA GLU A 164 7.76 5.98 19.93
C GLU A 164 7.15 6.94 20.96
N GLY A 165 7.10 6.55 22.22
CA GLY A 165 6.67 7.36 23.36
C GLY A 165 7.60 7.11 24.54
#